data_a53da01c0cafb9dcf4b6eafd6f34cf29
#
_entry.id   a53da01c0cafb9dcf4b6eafd6f34cf29
#
_cell.length_a   1.000
_cell.length_b   1.000
_cell.length_c   1.000
_cell.angle_alpha   90.00
_cell.angle_beta   90.00
_cell.angle_gamma   90.00
#
_symmetry.space_group_name_H-M   'P 1'
#
loop_
_entity.id
_entity.type
_entity.pdbx_description
1 polymer ?
#
loop_
_entity_poly.entity_id
_entity_poly.type
_entity_poly.pdbx_seq_one_letter_code
_entity_poly.pdbx_strand_id
1 'polypeptide(L)'
;VQWVDISKIKEHPLNKEIYSSGRKGEDEELESNIKIYGLLQPIIVDKKTNFIISGNRRFQACSNLGLKKVKVIKSSFDYDVISLINFNKYRSKTTIEKVNEYRMMKTQIKNMGYKDRKKIMGGVGMRDYIFQQTGVSQRTEHQLSFVEQNNPKLAEMVLTGEISIKRAYQEIKKIDSPNGVDIKKDLDDLEVLLKKLYPNVEYPQLEKILKRIFGKD
;
A
#
# COMPACT_ATOMS: atom_id res chain seq x y z
N VAL A 1 -5.44 -16.65 29.75
CA VAL A 1 -6.56 -15.77 29.37
C VAL A 1 -7.04 -15.05 30.63
N GLN A 2 -7.20 -13.74 30.57
CA GLN A 2 -7.70 -12.91 31.67
C GLN A 2 -8.72 -11.90 31.17
N TRP A 3 -9.60 -11.43 32.05
CA TRP A 3 -10.50 -10.34 31.75
C TRP A 3 -9.83 -9.00 32.04
N VAL A 4 -9.83 -8.09 31.10
CA VAL A 4 -9.24 -6.77 31.25
C VAL A 4 -10.27 -5.72 30.84
N ASP A 5 -10.26 -4.59 31.52
CA ASP A 5 -11.06 -3.42 31.15
C ASP A 5 -10.67 -2.96 29.74
N ILE A 6 -11.64 -2.78 28.87
CA ILE A 6 -11.38 -2.43 27.46
C ILE A 6 -10.67 -1.06 27.35
N SER A 7 -10.94 -0.15 28.27
CA SER A 7 -10.28 1.18 28.31
C SER A 7 -8.78 1.13 28.57
N LYS A 8 -8.25 0.02 29.10
CA LYS A 8 -6.81 -0.19 29.35
C LYS A 8 -6.06 -0.75 28.14
N ILE A 9 -6.76 -1.11 27.07
CA ILE A 9 -6.18 -1.68 25.86
C ILE A 9 -6.13 -0.59 24.80
N LYS A 10 -5.06 -0.55 24.02
CA LYS A 10 -4.85 0.46 22.97
C LYS A 10 -4.49 -0.19 21.64
N GLU A 11 -5.01 0.35 20.56
CA GLU A 11 -4.53 -0.01 19.22
C GLU A 11 -3.09 0.48 19.04
N HIS A 12 -2.27 -0.36 18.42
CA HIS A 12 -0.90 0.03 18.11
C HIS A 12 -0.88 0.99 16.91
N PRO A 13 -0.13 2.11 16.96
CA PRO A 13 -0.07 3.06 15.85
C PRO A 13 0.28 2.42 14.52
N LEU A 14 1.30 1.57 14.47
CA LEU A 14 1.73 0.86 13.25
C LEU A 14 0.63 0.00 12.61
N ASN A 15 -0.35 -0.47 13.40
CA ASN A 15 -1.44 -1.24 12.84
C ASN A 15 -2.31 -0.41 11.88
N LYS A 16 -2.55 0.86 12.21
CA LYS A 16 -3.31 1.78 11.35
C LYS A 16 -2.53 2.16 10.09
N GLU A 17 -1.21 2.26 10.19
CA GLU A 17 -0.36 2.59 9.04
C GLU A 17 -0.27 1.44 8.03
N ILE A 18 -0.26 0.19 8.50
CA ILE A 18 -0.14 -0.98 7.65
C ILE A 18 -1.49 -1.44 7.13
N TYR A 19 -2.48 -1.54 8.02
CA TYR A 19 -3.77 -2.13 7.72
C TYR A 19 -4.85 -1.05 7.70
N SER A 20 -5.37 -0.78 6.54
CA SER A 20 -6.55 0.04 6.38
C SER A 20 -7.73 -0.58 7.13
N SER A 21 -8.54 0.26 7.75
CA SER A 21 -9.72 -0.14 8.50
C SER A 21 -10.70 -0.96 7.67
N GLY A 22 -11.34 -1.83 8.35
CA GLY A 22 -12.41 -2.77 8.10
C GLY A 22 -13.09 -2.81 6.75
N ARG A 23 -13.38 -4.02 6.34
CA ARG A 23 -14.32 -4.31 5.26
C ARG A 23 -15.73 -4.19 5.86
N LYS A 24 -16.45 -3.14 5.52
CA LYS A 24 -17.69 -2.71 6.18
C LYS A 24 -18.67 -3.87 6.51
N GLY A 25 -18.95 -4.76 5.58
CA GLY A 25 -19.84 -5.89 5.82
C GLY A 25 -19.30 -7.00 6.75
N GLU A 26 -17.99 -7.27 6.68
CA GLU A 26 -17.35 -8.27 7.55
C GLU A 26 -17.26 -7.82 9.02
N ASP A 27 -17.25 -6.52 9.29
CA ASP A 27 -17.20 -5.99 10.64
C ASP A 27 -18.57 -6.02 11.29
N GLU A 28 -19.66 -5.78 10.55
CA GLU A 28 -21.05 -5.92 11.01
C GLU A 28 -21.38 -7.38 11.37
N GLU A 29 -20.92 -8.34 10.56
CA GLU A 29 -21.08 -9.77 10.86
C GLU A 29 -20.31 -10.16 12.13
N LEU A 30 -19.08 -9.67 12.29
CA LEU A 30 -18.28 -9.93 13.48
C LEU A 30 -18.92 -9.35 14.74
N GLU A 31 -19.47 -8.15 14.69
CA GLU A 31 -20.20 -7.53 15.80
C GLU A 31 -21.44 -8.36 16.17
N SER A 32 -22.21 -8.79 15.19
CA SER A 32 -23.39 -9.65 15.40
C SER A 32 -23.01 -10.97 16.06
N ASN A 33 -21.92 -11.61 15.60
CA ASN A 33 -21.42 -12.84 16.20
C ASN A 33 -20.94 -12.64 17.64
N ILE A 34 -20.21 -11.54 17.93
CA ILE A 34 -19.78 -11.24 19.30
C ILE A 34 -20.96 -10.92 20.21
N LYS A 35 -22.01 -10.27 19.71
CA LYS A 35 -23.22 -9.98 20.46
C LYS A 35 -23.96 -11.26 20.88
N ILE A 36 -24.01 -12.27 20.00
CA ILE A 36 -24.74 -13.53 20.25
C ILE A 36 -23.91 -14.49 21.09
N TYR A 37 -22.66 -14.71 20.74
CA TYR A 37 -21.81 -15.78 21.30
C TYR A 37 -20.75 -15.28 22.28
N GLY A 38 -20.64 -13.96 22.45
CA GLY A 38 -19.54 -13.34 23.19
C GLY A 38 -18.21 -13.39 22.42
N LEU A 39 -17.16 -12.83 23.04
CA LEU A 39 -15.81 -12.87 22.48
C LEU A 39 -15.21 -14.27 22.65
N LEU A 40 -15.32 -15.13 21.62
CA LEU A 40 -14.84 -16.51 21.63
C LEU A 40 -13.30 -16.56 21.61
N GLN A 41 -12.65 -15.77 20.77
CA GLN A 41 -11.20 -15.70 20.67
C GLN A 41 -10.67 -14.48 21.41
N PRO A 42 -9.74 -14.64 22.39
CA PRO A 42 -9.20 -13.52 23.13
C PRO A 42 -8.38 -12.57 22.24
N ILE A 43 -8.28 -11.32 22.65
CA ILE A 43 -7.41 -10.31 22.06
C ILE A 43 -6.00 -10.54 22.62
N ILE A 44 -4.98 -10.51 21.75
CA ILE A 44 -3.58 -10.64 22.20
C ILE A 44 -3.01 -9.23 22.37
N VAL A 45 -2.49 -8.95 23.56
CA VAL A 45 -1.92 -7.65 23.92
C VAL A 45 -0.49 -7.79 24.43
N ASP A 46 0.33 -6.79 24.20
CA ASP A 46 1.64 -6.70 24.81
C ASP A 46 1.53 -6.51 26.33
N LYS A 47 2.33 -7.28 27.07
CA LYS A 47 2.30 -7.28 28.53
C LYS A 47 2.73 -5.94 29.15
N LYS A 48 3.65 -5.21 28.51
CA LYS A 48 4.23 -3.98 29.04
C LYS A 48 3.38 -2.76 28.69
N THR A 49 2.94 -2.66 27.43
CA THR A 49 2.30 -1.46 26.89
C THR A 49 0.79 -1.54 26.79
N ASN A 50 0.21 -2.76 26.87
CA ASN A 50 -1.18 -3.09 26.58
C ASN A 50 -1.59 -2.73 25.13
N PHE A 51 -0.66 -2.56 24.21
CA PHE A 51 -0.98 -2.44 22.81
C PHE A 51 -1.48 -3.77 22.24
N ILE A 52 -2.47 -3.69 21.36
CA ILE A 52 -3.03 -4.87 20.70
C ILE A 52 -2.01 -5.39 19.67
N ILE A 53 -1.58 -6.63 19.85
CA ILE A 53 -0.75 -7.38 18.91
C ILE A 53 -1.63 -8.04 17.85
N SER A 54 -2.72 -8.66 18.27
CA SER A 54 -3.68 -9.30 17.37
C SER A 54 -5.11 -9.17 17.91
N GLY A 55 -6.04 -8.89 17.01
CA GLY A 55 -7.46 -8.79 17.34
C GLY A 55 -8.01 -7.36 17.30
N ASN A 56 -7.42 -6.44 16.55
CA ASN A 56 -7.91 -5.06 16.44
C ASN A 56 -9.40 -5.00 15.99
N ARG A 57 -9.82 -5.80 15.00
CA ARG A 57 -11.23 -5.85 14.59
C ARG A 57 -12.14 -6.33 15.73
N ARG A 58 -11.72 -7.35 16.49
CA ARG A 58 -12.46 -7.85 17.67
C ARG A 58 -12.53 -6.80 18.77
N PHE A 59 -11.43 -6.06 18.99
CA PHE A 59 -11.41 -4.94 19.93
C PHE A 59 -12.39 -3.84 19.49
N GLN A 60 -12.38 -3.44 18.23
CA GLN A 60 -13.30 -2.44 17.70
C GLN A 60 -14.76 -2.89 17.82
N ALA A 61 -15.07 -4.12 17.45
CA ALA A 61 -16.42 -4.70 17.59
C ALA A 61 -16.87 -4.71 19.07
N CYS A 62 -16.00 -5.14 19.99
CA CYS A 62 -16.30 -5.09 21.42
C CYS A 62 -16.54 -3.66 21.93
N SER A 63 -15.77 -2.70 21.43
CA SER A 63 -15.91 -1.28 21.76
C SER A 63 -17.24 -0.72 21.24
N ASN A 64 -17.60 -1.01 20.00
CA ASN A 64 -18.87 -0.59 19.40
C ASN A 64 -20.08 -1.17 20.13
N LEU A 65 -19.96 -2.41 20.63
CA LEU A 65 -20.98 -3.06 21.45
C LEU A 65 -21.02 -2.56 22.91
N GLY A 66 -20.14 -1.64 23.29
CA GLY A 66 -20.10 -1.06 24.65
C GLY A 66 -19.64 -2.03 25.74
N LEU A 67 -18.90 -3.08 25.39
CA LEU A 67 -18.39 -4.04 26.37
C LEU A 67 -17.36 -3.39 27.29
N LYS A 68 -17.55 -3.48 28.60
CA LYS A 68 -16.63 -2.91 29.60
C LYS A 68 -15.36 -3.74 29.78
N LYS A 69 -15.47 -5.06 29.63
CA LYS A 69 -14.36 -6.01 29.81
C LYS A 69 -14.27 -6.97 28.65
N VAL A 70 -13.05 -7.34 28.27
CA VAL A 70 -12.76 -8.30 27.20
C VAL A 70 -11.76 -9.34 27.63
N LYS A 71 -11.82 -10.53 27.02
CA LYS A 71 -10.84 -11.59 27.23
C LYS A 71 -9.54 -11.25 26.50
N VAL A 72 -8.41 -11.29 27.22
CA VAL A 72 -7.07 -11.03 26.63
C VAL A 72 -6.07 -12.12 26.99
N ILE A 73 -5.09 -12.28 26.12
CA ILE A 73 -3.83 -13.00 26.39
C ILE A 73 -2.72 -11.95 26.40
N LYS A 74 -1.98 -11.86 27.50
CA LYS A 74 -0.78 -11.01 27.57
C LYS A 74 0.41 -11.77 27.04
N SER A 75 1.12 -11.16 26.08
CA SER A 75 2.32 -11.72 25.46
C SER A 75 3.52 -10.83 25.74
N SER A 76 4.69 -11.44 25.89
CA SER A 76 5.97 -10.73 26.17
C SER A 76 6.80 -10.54 24.90
N PHE A 77 6.18 -10.46 23.73
CA PHE A 77 6.90 -10.18 22.50
C PHE A 77 7.40 -8.73 22.49
N ASP A 78 8.63 -8.54 22.06
CA ASP A 78 9.08 -7.21 21.66
C ASP A 78 8.25 -6.81 20.44
N TYR A 79 7.39 -5.81 20.65
CA TYR A 79 6.46 -5.37 19.62
C TYR A 79 7.22 -4.54 18.58
N ASP A 80 7.51 -5.16 17.46
CA ASP A 80 8.09 -4.52 16.29
C ASP A 80 7.26 -4.81 15.02
N VAL A 81 7.57 -4.14 13.94
CA VAL A 81 6.90 -4.32 12.64
C VAL A 81 6.94 -5.78 12.19
N ILE A 82 8.04 -6.48 12.41
CA ILE A 82 8.22 -7.87 11.98
C ILE A 82 7.28 -8.78 12.76
N SER A 83 7.18 -8.59 14.07
CA SER A 83 6.24 -9.32 14.92
C SER A 83 4.79 -9.06 14.52
N LEU A 84 4.43 -7.79 14.28
CA LEU A 84 3.09 -7.41 13.82
C LEU A 84 2.73 -8.10 12.50
N ILE A 85 3.62 -8.10 11.52
CA ILE A 85 3.41 -8.74 10.22
C ILE A 85 3.28 -10.26 10.38
N ASN A 86 4.12 -10.89 11.21
CA ASN A 86 4.06 -12.32 11.48
C ASN A 86 2.74 -12.74 12.15
N PHE A 87 2.22 -11.98 13.11
CA PHE A 87 0.91 -12.24 13.71
C PHE A 87 -0.24 -12.11 12.71
N ASN A 88 -0.08 -11.26 11.70
CA ASN A 88 -1.05 -11.06 10.63
C ASN A 88 -0.76 -11.89 9.37
N LYS A 89 0.20 -12.83 9.40
CA LYS A 89 0.67 -13.58 8.23
C LYS A 89 -0.46 -14.31 7.50
N TYR A 90 -1.37 -14.92 8.23
CA TYR A 90 -2.47 -15.72 7.67
C TYR A 90 -3.78 -14.93 7.49
N ARG A 91 -3.77 -13.63 7.78
CA ARG A 91 -4.91 -12.77 7.52
C ARG A 91 -5.08 -12.56 6.01
N SER A 92 -6.32 -12.54 5.52
CA SER A 92 -6.61 -12.04 4.18
C SER A 92 -6.22 -10.56 4.09
N LYS A 93 -5.38 -10.20 3.14
CA LYS A 93 -4.82 -8.85 2.99
C LYS A 93 -5.05 -8.34 1.59
N THR A 94 -5.34 -7.05 1.48
CA THR A 94 -5.33 -6.35 0.19
C THR A 94 -3.90 -6.25 -0.36
N THR A 95 -3.76 -5.97 -1.64
CA THR A 95 -2.44 -5.75 -2.25
C THR A 95 -1.74 -4.55 -1.61
N ILE A 96 -2.49 -3.51 -1.26
CA ILE A 96 -1.96 -2.31 -0.61
C ILE A 96 -1.45 -2.61 0.80
N GLU A 97 -2.22 -3.35 1.61
CA GLU A 97 -1.76 -3.78 2.94
C GLU A 97 -0.44 -4.55 2.85
N LYS A 98 -0.30 -5.44 1.86
CA LYS A 98 0.95 -6.18 1.62
C LYS A 98 2.12 -5.25 1.21
N VAL A 99 1.86 -4.22 0.40
CA VAL A 99 2.88 -3.23 0.04
C VAL A 99 3.27 -2.38 1.25
N ASN A 100 2.33 -2.00 2.10
CA ASN A 100 2.61 -1.29 3.34
C ASN A 100 3.47 -2.16 4.27
N GLU A 101 3.15 -3.45 4.43
CA GLU A 101 4.01 -4.39 5.16
C GLU A 101 5.42 -4.44 4.58
N TYR A 102 5.55 -4.51 3.25
CA TYR A 102 6.85 -4.51 2.57
C TYR A 102 7.65 -3.25 2.91
N ARG A 103 7.06 -2.06 2.80
CA ARG A 103 7.69 -0.77 3.06
C ARG A 103 8.15 -0.64 4.52
N MET A 104 7.28 -0.99 5.45
CA MET A 104 7.57 -0.92 6.89
C MET A 104 8.66 -1.91 7.28
N MET A 105 8.59 -3.16 6.81
CA MET A 105 9.61 -4.18 7.05
C MET A 105 10.97 -3.77 6.47
N LYS A 106 10.99 -3.23 5.24
CA LYS A 106 12.20 -2.73 4.58
C LYS A 106 12.87 -1.62 5.40
N THR A 107 12.08 -0.68 5.91
CA THR A 107 12.57 0.42 6.76
C THR A 107 13.13 -0.11 8.06
N GLN A 108 12.42 -1.00 8.75
CA GLN A 108 12.89 -1.58 10.01
C GLN A 108 14.19 -2.37 9.84
N ILE A 109 14.26 -3.26 8.83
CA ILE A 109 15.47 -4.06 8.58
C ILE A 109 16.66 -3.16 8.24
N LYS A 110 16.46 -2.06 7.49
CA LYS A 110 17.55 -1.11 7.20
C LYS A 110 18.09 -0.43 8.46
N ASN A 111 17.22 -0.13 9.41
CA ASN A 111 17.58 0.55 10.67
C ASN A 111 18.17 -0.39 11.74
N MET A 112 18.08 -1.71 11.53
CA MET A 112 18.67 -2.70 12.46
C MET A 112 20.18 -2.80 12.31
N GLY A 113 20.84 -3.16 13.41
CA GLY A 113 22.26 -3.53 13.43
C GLY A 113 22.53 -4.80 12.59
N TYR A 114 23.77 -4.94 12.12
CA TYR A 114 24.16 -6.10 11.27
C TYR A 114 23.88 -7.45 11.94
N LYS A 115 24.18 -7.59 13.24
CA LYS A 115 23.98 -8.83 14.00
C LYS A 115 22.51 -9.23 14.07
N ASP A 116 21.62 -8.27 14.32
CA ASP A 116 20.19 -8.49 14.44
C ASP A 116 19.58 -8.84 13.06
N ARG A 117 20.01 -8.14 12.02
CA ARG A 117 19.62 -8.47 10.65
C ARG A 117 19.98 -9.90 10.29
N LYS A 118 21.24 -10.32 10.56
CA LYS A 118 21.70 -11.68 10.27
C LYS A 118 20.88 -12.72 11.03
N LYS A 119 20.57 -12.46 12.31
CA LYS A 119 19.77 -13.34 13.16
C LYS A 119 18.35 -13.52 12.61
N ILE A 120 17.69 -12.43 12.23
CA ILE A 120 16.29 -12.45 11.77
C ILE A 120 16.17 -13.04 10.36
N MET A 121 17.07 -12.67 9.45
CA MET A 121 17.01 -13.09 8.05
C MET A 121 17.60 -14.48 7.79
N GLY A 122 18.30 -15.08 8.79
CA GLY A 122 18.82 -16.43 8.64
C GLY A 122 19.83 -16.61 7.50
N GLY A 123 20.51 -15.55 7.06
CA GLY A 123 21.45 -15.57 5.94
C GLY A 123 20.80 -15.36 4.55
N VAL A 124 19.48 -15.19 4.49
CA VAL A 124 18.75 -14.84 3.27
C VAL A 124 18.93 -13.34 2.96
N GLY A 125 18.96 -12.98 1.68
CA GLY A 125 19.01 -11.58 1.27
C GLY A 125 17.77 -10.80 1.71
N MET A 126 17.92 -9.51 2.04
CA MET A 126 16.81 -8.67 2.54
C MET A 126 15.59 -8.69 1.59
N ARG A 127 15.82 -8.65 0.28
CA ARG A 127 14.75 -8.69 -0.74
C ARG A 127 13.94 -9.98 -0.65
N ASP A 128 14.63 -11.09 -0.60
CA ASP A 128 14.00 -12.41 -0.60
C ASP A 128 13.31 -12.70 0.74
N TYR A 129 13.92 -12.25 1.84
CA TYR A 129 13.30 -12.33 3.16
C TYR A 129 11.97 -11.56 3.20
N ILE A 130 11.96 -10.28 2.77
CA ILE A 130 10.73 -9.48 2.77
C ILE A 130 9.68 -10.10 1.85
N PHE A 131 10.08 -10.59 0.67
CA PHE A 131 9.16 -11.29 -0.24
C PHE A 131 8.53 -12.53 0.41
N GLN A 132 9.32 -13.35 1.11
CA GLN A 132 8.81 -14.53 1.84
C GLN A 132 7.80 -14.16 2.94
N GLN A 133 7.94 -13.00 3.57
CA GLN A 133 7.03 -12.57 4.63
C GLN A 133 5.76 -11.89 4.10
N THR A 134 5.85 -11.09 3.06
CA THR A 134 4.75 -10.23 2.57
C THR A 134 4.11 -10.70 1.27
N GLY A 135 4.81 -11.53 0.50
CA GLY A 135 4.40 -11.93 -0.86
C GLY A 135 4.52 -10.81 -1.89
N VAL A 136 5.16 -9.68 -1.54
CA VAL A 136 5.33 -8.52 -2.44
C VAL A 136 6.76 -8.44 -2.95
N SER A 137 6.91 -8.35 -4.28
CA SER A 137 8.20 -8.14 -4.90
C SER A 137 8.62 -6.67 -4.85
N GLN A 138 9.92 -6.42 -4.88
CA GLN A 138 10.46 -5.06 -5.01
C GLN A 138 9.90 -4.35 -6.25
N ARG A 139 9.66 -5.10 -7.33
CA ARG A 139 9.07 -4.58 -8.57
C ARG A 139 7.66 -4.04 -8.34
N THR A 140 6.83 -4.77 -7.60
CA THR A 140 5.45 -4.36 -7.29
C THR A 140 5.44 -3.08 -6.46
N GLU A 141 6.30 -2.99 -5.45
CA GLU A 141 6.44 -1.79 -4.63
C GLU A 141 6.90 -0.59 -5.46
N HIS A 142 7.92 -0.78 -6.33
CA HIS A 142 8.40 0.27 -7.22
C HIS A 142 7.32 0.75 -8.20
N GLN A 143 6.52 -0.17 -8.75
CA GLN A 143 5.40 0.20 -9.64
C GLN A 143 4.36 1.06 -8.93
N LEU A 144 3.99 0.71 -7.68
CA LEU A 144 3.05 1.52 -6.92
C LEU A 144 3.64 2.89 -6.57
N SER A 145 4.88 2.95 -6.11
CA SER A 145 5.56 4.23 -5.83
C SER A 145 5.63 5.13 -7.06
N PHE A 146 5.87 4.55 -8.23
CA PHE A 146 5.85 5.29 -9.49
C PHE A 146 4.45 5.85 -9.80
N VAL A 147 3.39 5.05 -9.60
CA VAL A 147 2.00 5.50 -9.80
C VAL A 147 1.65 6.65 -8.84
N GLU A 148 1.99 6.51 -7.56
CA GLU A 148 1.75 7.54 -6.52
C GLU A 148 2.41 8.88 -6.86
N GLN A 149 3.63 8.84 -7.42
CA GLN A 149 4.38 10.05 -7.77
C GLN A 149 3.90 10.73 -9.05
N ASN A 150 3.42 9.96 -10.03
CA ASN A 150 3.13 10.50 -11.37
C ASN A 150 1.64 10.73 -11.62
N ASN A 151 0.74 10.01 -10.93
CA ASN A 151 -0.70 10.19 -11.11
C ASN A 151 -1.48 9.85 -9.81
N PRO A 152 -1.74 10.85 -8.95
CA PRO A 152 -2.47 10.66 -7.71
C PRO A 152 -3.88 10.08 -7.89
N LYS A 153 -4.57 10.40 -8.98
CA LYS A 153 -5.91 9.84 -9.27
C LYS A 153 -5.86 8.34 -9.53
N LEU A 154 -4.89 7.89 -10.36
CA LEU A 154 -4.69 6.46 -10.58
C LEU A 154 -4.22 5.75 -9.30
N ALA A 155 -3.45 6.42 -8.45
CA ALA A 155 -3.07 5.88 -7.15
C ALA A 155 -4.30 5.66 -6.26
N GLU A 156 -5.24 6.60 -6.21
CA GLU A 156 -6.50 6.46 -5.48
C GLU A 156 -7.34 5.28 -5.99
N MET A 157 -7.48 5.11 -7.30
CA MET A 157 -8.17 3.96 -7.90
C MET A 157 -7.49 2.63 -7.57
N VAL A 158 -6.17 2.61 -7.40
CA VAL A 158 -5.44 1.43 -6.92
C VAL A 158 -5.73 1.17 -5.44
N LEU A 159 -5.80 2.23 -4.61
CA LEU A 159 -6.12 2.13 -3.18
C LEU A 159 -7.54 1.61 -2.94
N THR A 160 -8.52 2.04 -3.75
CA THR A 160 -9.91 1.56 -3.69
C THR A 160 -10.09 0.16 -4.29
N GLY A 161 -9.07 -0.33 -5.02
CA GLY A 161 -9.12 -1.65 -5.67
C GLY A 161 -9.83 -1.65 -7.03
N GLU A 162 -10.19 -0.49 -7.57
CA GLU A 162 -10.84 -0.35 -8.89
C GLU A 162 -9.92 -0.81 -10.03
N ILE A 163 -8.62 -0.54 -9.91
CA ILE A 163 -7.62 -0.99 -10.86
C ILE A 163 -6.43 -1.65 -10.17
N SER A 164 -5.72 -2.53 -10.88
CA SER A 164 -4.50 -3.15 -10.35
C SER A 164 -3.29 -2.21 -10.49
N ILE A 165 -2.30 -2.37 -9.59
CA ILE A 165 -1.01 -1.62 -9.64
C ILE A 165 -0.37 -1.75 -11.03
N LYS A 166 -0.36 -2.97 -11.60
CA LYS A 166 0.23 -3.24 -12.91
C LYS A 166 -0.48 -2.43 -14.02
N ARG A 167 -1.81 -2.38 -13.99
CA ARG A 167 -2.60 -1.64 -14.98
C ARG A 167 -2.35 -0.13 -14.87
N ALA A 168 -2.42 0.43 -13.66
CA ALA A 168 -2.13 1.84 -13.43
C ALA A 168 -0.72 2.23 -13.91
N TYR A 169 0.28 1.40 -13.58
CA TYR A 169 1.66 1.61 -14.03
C TYR A 169 1.77 1.59 -15.57
N GLN A 170 1.08 0.67 -16.23
CA GLN A 170 1.08 0.57 -17.70
C GLN A 170 0.39 1.76 -18.36
N GLU A 171 -0.70 2.28 -17.77
CA GLU A 171 -1.39 3.46 -18.30
C GLU A 171 -0.49 4.70 -18.30
N ILE A 172 0.24 4.95 -17.21
CA ILE A 172 1.21 6.05 -17.17
C ILE A 172 2.33 5.83 -18.18
N LYS A 173 2.87 4.60 -18.25
CA LYS A 173 3.95 4.28 -19.20
C LYS A 173 3.53 4.38 -20.67
N LYS A 174 2.28 4.17 -21.01
CA LYS A 174 1.76 4.39 -22.39
C LYS A 174 1.75 5.87 -22.73
N ILE A 175 1.45 6.74 -21.76
CA ILE A 175 1.48 8.19 -21.95
C ILE A 175 2.94 8.66 -22.14
N ASP A 176 3.87 8.10 -21.36
CA ASP A 176 5.31 8.43 -21.45
C ASP A 176 6.04 7.76 -22.62
N SER A 177 5.45 6.73 -23.21
CA SER A 177 6.05 6.04 -24.36
C SER A 177 5.40 6.56 -25.64
N PRO A 178 6.11 7.20 -26.52
CA PRO A 178 5.57 7.71 -27.79
C PRO A 178 5.19 6.60 -28.81
N ASN A 179 5.00 5.37 -28.37
CA ASN A 179 4.62 4.21 -29.20
C ASN A 179 3.15 4.16 -29.61
N GLY A 180 2.43 5.28 -29.58
CA GLY A 180 1.09 5.41 -30.13
C GLY A 180 0.92 6.69 -30.95
N VAL A 181 1.81 7.63 -30.74
CA VAL A 181 1.90 8.87 -31.52
C VAL A 181 3.27 8.81 -32.19
N ASP A 182 3.31 8.51 -33.45
CA ASP A 182 4.49 8.72 -34.25
C ASP A 182 4.63 10.24 -34.45
N ILE A 183 5.22 10.90 -33.41
CA ILE A 183 5.39 12.37 -33.39
C ILE A 183 6.04 12.83 -34.70
N LYS A 184 6.88 12.00 -35.30
CA LYS A 184 7.51 12.29 -36.58
C LYS A 184 6.49 12.24 -37.73
N LYS A 185 5.62 11.24 -37.73
CA LYS A 185 4.54 11.10 -38.70
C LYS A 185 3.46 12.16 -38.50
N ASP A 186 3.08 12.43 -37.26
CA ASP A 186 2.09 13.47 -36.93
C ASP A 186 2.64 14.88 -37.20
N LEU A 187 3.95 15.11 -37.02
CA LEU A 187 4.62 16.36 -37.43
C LEU A 187 4.68 16.49 -38.95
N ASP A 188 4.98 15.42 -39.69
CA ASP A 188 4.99 15.40 -41.15
C ASP A 188 3.57 15.62 -41.71
N ASP A 189 2.55 14.98 -41.10
CA ASP A 189 1.13 15.18 -41.46
C ASP A 189 0.64 16.60 -41.12
N LEU A 190 1.09 17.18 -40.01
CA LEU A 190 0.77 18.56 -39.60
C LEU A 190 1.49 19.57 -40.50
N GLU A 191 2.69 19.28 -40.93
CA GLU A 191 3.45 20.08 -41.89
C GLU A 191 2.78 20.10 -43.27
N VAL A 192 2.28 18.94 -43.74
CA VAL A 192 1.50 18.83 -45.01
C VAL A 192 0.19 19.59 -44.89
N LEU A 193 -0.51 19.52 -43.76
CA LEU A 193 -1.74 20.26 -43.48
C LEU A 193 -1.50 21.77 -43.42
N LEU A 194 -0.45 22.23 -42.80
CA LEU A 194 -0.08 23.64 -42.69
C LEU A 194 0.31 24.21 -44.03
N LYS A 195 1.03 23.48 -44.87
CA LYS A 195 1.33 23.86 -46.27
C LYS A 195 0.10 23.98 -47.12
N LYS A 196 -0.91 23.13 -46.86
CA LYS A 196 -2.18 23.16 -47.57
C LYS A 196 -3.08 24.34 -47.17
N LEU A 197 -3.07 24.70 -45.89
CA LEU A 197 -3.89 25.80 -45.33
C LEU A 197 -3.23 27.17 -45.52
N TYR A 198 -1.90 27.22 -45.57
CA TYR A 198 -1.13 28.46 -45.67
C TYR A 198 -0.05 28.37 -46.77
N PRO A 199 -0.46 28.29 -48.06
CA PRO A 199 0.45 28.06 -49.20
C PRO A 199 1.49 29.20 -49.39
N ASN A 200 1.24 30.36 -48.82
CA ASN A 200 2.07 31.54 -48.98
C ASN A 200 3.01 31.84 -47.80
N VAL A 201 3.12 30.93 -46.81
CA VAL A 201 4.02 31.06 -45.64
C VAL A 201 5.32 30.29 -45.90
N GLU A 202 6.44 31.00 -45.82
CA GLU A 202 7.77 30.39 -46.05
C GLU A 202 8.14 29.40 -44.94
N TYR A 203 8.80 28.30 -45.32
CA TYR A 203 9.18 27.18 -44.47
C TYR A 203 9.87 27.54 -43.12
N PRO A 204 10.82 28.51 -43.09
CA PRO A 204 11.50 28.92 -41.86
C PRO A 204 10.58 29.53 -40.80
N GLN A 205 9.45 30.10 -41.20
CA GLN A 205 8.48 30.70 -40.27
C GLN A 205 7.62 29.61 -39.63
N LEU A 206 7.22 28.57 -40.37
CA LEU A 206 6.50 27.40 -39.88
C LEU A 206 7.35 26.58 -38.92
N GLU A 207 8.60 26.36 -39.21
CA GLU A 207 9.56 25.67 -38.35
C GLU A 207 9.76 26.41 -37.02
N LYS A 208 9.82 27.73 -37.03
CA LYS A 208 9.94 28.57 -35.84
C LYS A 208 8.69 28.52 -34.95
N ILE A 209 7.50 28.40 -35.55
CA ILE A 209 6.23 28.25 -34.86
C ILE A 209 6.13 26.84 -34.22
N LEU A 210 6.51 25.80 -34.95
CA LEU A 210 6.52 24.42 -34.47
C LEU A 210 7.52 24.23 -33.32
N LYS A 211 8.72 24.78 -33.41
CA LYS A 211 9.72 24.79 -32.32
C LYS A 211 9.18 25.50 -31.06
N ARG A 212 8.44 26.60 -31.24
CA ARG A 212 7.86 27.38 -30.12
C ARG A 212 6.72 26.67 -29.44
N ILE A 213 5.92 25.88 -30.19
CA ILE A 213 4.78 25.13 -29.66
C ILE A 213 5.24 23.84 -28.97
N PHE A 214 6.21 23.15 -29.52
CA PHE A 214 6.64 21.82 -29.07
C PHE A 214 7.95 21.80 -28.27
N GLY A 215 8.56 22.97 -27.97
CA GLY A 215 9.64 23.12 -26.98
C GLY A 215 10.90 22.30 -27.26
N LYS A 216 11.36 22.21 -28.51
CA LYS A 216 12.68 21.67 -28.83
C LYS A 216 13.54 22.79 -29.37
N ASP A 217 14.46 23.30 -28.53
CA ASP A 217 15.72 23.89 -28.98
C ASP A 217 16.63 22.81 -29.53
#